data_71dbc2483f6beb3b318b85a57c0aa58f
#
_entry.id   71dbc2483f6beb3b318b85a57c0aa58f
#
_cell.length_a   1.000
_cell.length_b   1.000
_cell.length_c   1.000
_cell.angle_alpha   90.00
_cell.angle_beta   90.00
_cell.angle_gamma   90.00
#
_symmetry.space_group_name_H-M   'P 1'
#
loop_
_entity.id
_entity.type
_entity.pdbx_description
1 polymer ?
#
loop_
_entity_poly.entity_id
_entity_poly.type
_entity_poly.pdbx_seq_one_letter_code
_entity_poly.pdbx_strand_id
1 'polypeptide(L)'
;GVLRRLVRAKVEAELPEFRAAVDVVREDRRTVIQVVVYPVGQLVQSIDYEMVSQSIPNLLLLNIKQRYAQKTQELRGLPVMYVSRHKEELERSLLAELSAEPEVKRHNLRPSVVLTPGVNSGVRIRLESDEYKIWFEGYGDIGRNENNISGRAHFGKYISKRDEIFGEVGATLDDVDWDFSAGYALHHGKTTVSYMRRSPLGENVYRLEQDITPKWRLRAEYF
;
A
#
# COMPACT_ATOMS: atom_id res chain seq x y z
N GLY A 1 -18.62 -41.45 23.38
CA GLY A 1 -17.59 -42.35 23.64
C GLY A 1 -16.16 -41.78 23.69
N VAL A 2 -15.21 -42.67 23.80
CA VAL A 2 -13.77 -42.36 23.94
C VAL A 2 -13.25 -41.54 22.75
N LEU A 3 -13.62 -41.90 21.52
CA LEU A 3 -13.18 -41.20 20.30
C LEU A 3 -13.59 -39.72 20.29
N ARG A 4 -14.82 -39.39 20.68
CA ARG A 4 -15.26 -37.99 20.79
C ARG A 4 -14.39 -37.19 21.75
N ARG A 5 -14.05 -37.76 22.91
CA ARG A 5 -13.20 -37.08 23.92
C ARG A 5 -11.81 -36.87 23.41
N LEU A 6 -11.20 -37.86 22.76
CA LEU A 6 -9.87 -37.77 22.20
C LEU A 6 -9.79 -36.70 21.10
N VAL A 7 -10.72 -36.72 20.15
CA VAL A 7 -10.77 -35.74 19.06
C VAL A 7 -10.97 -34.34 19.62
N ARG A 8 -11.91 -34.17 20.55
CA ARG A 8 -12.17 -32.89 21.20
C ARG A 8 -10.93 -32.38 21.93
N ALA A 9 -10.29 -33.19 22.75
CA ALA A 9 -9.11 -32.84 23.51
C ALA A 9 -7.93 -32.42 22.56
N LYS A 10 -7.76 -33.13 21.44
CA LYS A 10 -6.74 -32.80 20.46
C LYS A 10 -7.02 -31.47 19.77
N VAL A 11 -8.26 -31.23 19.32
CA VAL A 11 -8.65 -29.98 18.66
C VAL A 11 -8.50 -28.80 19.63
N GLU A 12 -8.96 -28.93 20.86
CA GLU A 12 -8.86 -27.85 21.88
C GLU A 12 -7.40 -27.63 22.35
N ALA A 13 -6.54 -28.61 22.23
CA ALA A 13 -5.10 -28.45 22.51
C ALA A 13 -4.37 -27.69 21.38
N GLU A 14 -4.74 -27.95 20.12
CA GLU A 14 -4.17 -27.25 18.96
C GLU A 14 -4.79 -25.84 18.77
N LEU A 15 -6.06 -25.69 19.11
CA LEU A 15 -6.84 -24.44 18.99
C LEU A 15 -7.46 -24.05 20.34
N PRO A 16 -6.65 -23.64 21.33
CA PRO A 16 -7.13 -23.34 22.69
C PRO A 16 -8.10 -22.15 22.77
N GLU A 17 -8.13 -21.32 21.71
CA GLU A 17 -9.09 -20.23 21.58
C GLU A 17 -10.47 -20.67 21.07
N PHE A 18 -10.65 -21.97 20.85
CA PHE A 18 -11.91 -22.53 20.39
C PHE A 18 -12.37 -23.67 21.31
N ARG A 19 -13.69 -23.88 21.42
CA ARG A 19 -14.28 -25.07 21.96
C ARG A 19 -14.79 -25.95 20.83
N ALA A 20 -14.61 -27.26 20.95
CA ALA A 20 -15.00 -28.20 19.93
C ALA A 20 -16.22 -29.00 20.36
N ALA A 21 -17.26 -29.01 19.54
CA ALA A 21 -18.32 -30.00 19.58
C ALA A 21 -18.00 -31.08 18.54
N VAL A 22 -17.88 -32.31 19.01
CA VAL A 22 -17.52 -33.45 18.16
C VAL A 22 -18.69 -34.40 18.10
N ASP A 23 -19.15 -34.70 16.91
CA ASP A 23 -20.10 -35.79 16.67
C ASP A 23 -19.45 -36.90 15.84
N VAL A 24 -19.83 -38.14 16.16
CA VAL A 24 -19.29 -39.33 15.49
C VAL A 24 -20.51 -40.16 15.02
N VAL A 25 -20.66 -40.18 13.71
CA VAL A 25 -21.73 -40.91 13.03
C VAL A 25 -21.11 -42.12 12.33
N ARG A 26 -21.72 -43.30 12.54
CA ARG A 26 -21.34 -44.52 11.81
C ARG A 26 -22.30 -44.70 10.66
N GLU A 27 -21.78 -44.69 9.44
CA GLU A 27 -22.52 -44.94 8.21
C GLU A 27 -21.93 -46.19 7.55
N ASP A 28 -22.65 -47.29 7.55
CA ASP A 28 -22.28 -48.59 6.99
C ASP A 28 -20.85 -49.04 7.33
N ARG A 29 -19.88 -48.76 6.43
CA ARG A 29 -18.46 -49.12 6.59
C ARG A 29 -17.55 -47.93 6.92
N ARG A 30 -18.12 -46.74 7.14
CA ARG A 30 -17.35 -45.52 7.41
C ARG A 30 -17.71 -44.92 8.75
N THR A 31 -16.74 -44.35 9.42
CA THR A 31 -16.95 -43.51 10.59
C THR A 31 -16.70 -42.06 10.16
N VAL A 32 -17.75 -41.25 10.23
CA VAL A 32 -17.69 -39.80 9.93
C VAL A 32 -17.55 -39.07 11.26
N ILE A 33 -16.55 -38.21 11.37
CA ILE A 33 -16.30 -37.36 12.52
C ILE A 33 -16.60 -35.92 12.09
N GLN A 34 -17.66 -35.35 12.65
CA GLN A 34 -18.01 -33.95 12.47
C GLN A 34 -17.48 -33.16 13.66
N VAL A 35 -16.70 -32.10 13.34
CA VAL A 35 -16.15 -31.19 14.35
C VAL A 35 -16.65 -29.79 14.05
N VAL A 36 -17.33 -29.20 15.02
CA VAL A 36 -17.77 -27.81 14.98
C VAL A 36 -16.98 -27.05 16.04
N VAL A 37 -16.31 -25.99 15.68
CA VAL A 37 -15.53 -25.18 16.59
C VAL A 37 -16.25 -23.85 16.87
N TYR A 38 -16.24 -23.45 18.13
CA TYR A 38 -16.87 -22.22 18.61
C TYR A 38 -15.77 -21.31 19.19
N PRO A 39 -15.65 -20.06 18.74
CA PRO A 39 -14.66 -19.14 19.29
C PRO A 39 -14.95 -18.82 20.75
N VAL A 40 -13.91 -18.68 21.56
CA VAL A 40 -14.02 -18.28 22.97
C VAL A 40 -13.14 -17.06 23.25
N GLY A 41 -13.53 -16.26 24.24
CA GLY A 41 -12.83 -15.04 24.62
C GLY A 41 -13.31 -13.82 23.81
N GLN A 42 -12.45 -12.81 23.75
CA GLN A 42 -12.74 -11.61 22.98
C GLN A 42 -12.62 -11.89 21.49
N LEU A 43 -13.61 -11.44 20.72
CA LEU A 43 -13.65 -11.59 19.28
C LEU A 43 -13.28 -10.30 18.59
N VAL A 44 -12.72 -10.43 17.39
CA VAL A 44 -12.52 -9.30 16.46
C VAL A 44 -13.90 -8.81 16.02
N GLN A 45 -14.27 -7.59 16.38
CA GLN A 45 -15.56 -6.98 16.04
C GLN A 45 -15.49 -6.15 14.77
N SER A 46 -14.38 -5.44 14.58
CA SER A 46 -14.17 -4.61 13.41
C SER A 46 -12.74 -4.73 12.88
N ILE A 47 -12.59 -4.44 11.60
CA ILE A 47 -11.29 -4.38 10.93
C ILE A 47 -11.08 -2.95 10.44
N ASP A 48 -10.02 -2.31 10.94
CA ASP A 48 -9.50 -1.05 10.41
C ASP A 48 -8.50 -1.37 9.30
N TYR A 49 -8.94 -1.18 8.06
CA TYR A 49 -8.17 -1.52 6.87
C TYR A 49 -7.62 -0.26 6.20
N GLU A 50 -6.32 -0.23 6.05
CA GLU A 50 -5.61 0.84 5.35
C GLU A 50 -4.70 0.26 4.27
N MET A 51 -4.81 0.74 3.03
CA MET A 51 -3.85 0.47 1.96
C MET A 51 -3.31 1.79 1.43
N VAL A 52 -2.00 1.97 1.55
CA VAL A 52 -1.27 3.17 1.11
C VAL A 52 -0.21 2.83 0.08
N SER A 53 -0.05 3.72 -0.90
CA SER A 53 1.09 3.72 -1.80
C SER A 53 1.63 5.15 -1.90
N GLN A 54 2.94 5.28 -1.80
CA GLN A 54 3.63 6.55 -2.00
C GLN A 54 4.15 6.70 -3.44
N SER A 55 4.21 5.60 -4.18
CA SER A 55 4.88 5.51 -5.48
C SER A 55 3.91 5.42 -6.66
N ILE A 56 2.64 5.13 -6.42
CA ILE A 56 1.64 4.93 -7.48
C ILE A 56 0.34 5.65 -7.12
N PRO A 57 -0.33 6.29 -8.08
CA PRO A 57 -1.64 6.88 -7.87
C PRO A 57 -2.64 5.85 -7.32
N ASN A 58 -3.34 6.20 -6.25
CA ASN A 58 -4.33 5.32 -5.61
C ASN A 58 -5.40 4.78 -6.58
N LEU A 59 -5.65 5.50 -7.67
CA LEU A 59 -6.60 5.10 -8.71
C LEU A 59 -6.21 3.78 -9.38
N LEU A 60 -4.90 3.55 -9.62
CA LEU A 60 -4.39 2.31 -10.21
C LEU A 60 -4.47 1.12 -9.27
N LEU A 61 -4.65 1.38 -7.98
CA LEU A 61 -4.71 0.35 -6.94
C LEU A 61 -6.14 0.07 -6.44
N LEU A 62 -7.15 0.73 -7.02
CA LEU A 62 -8.51 0.68 -6.51
C LEU A 62 -9.07 -0.74 -6.44
N ASN A 63 -8.85 -1.54 -7.48
CA ASN A 63 -9.32 -2.93 -7.54
C ASN A 63 -8.66 -3.82 -6.48
N ILE A 64 -7.34 -3.68 -6.31
CA ILE A 64 -6.60 -4.42 -5.27
C ILE A 64 -7.10 -3.98 -3.89
N LYS A 65 -7.23 -2.68 -3.68
CA LYS A 65 -7.69 -2.10 -2.42
C LYS A 65 -9.05 -2.66 -2.00
N GLN A 66 -10.02 -2.71 -2.90
CA GLN A 66 -11.36 -3.23 -2.63
C GLN A 66 -11.34 -4.73 -2.33
N ARG A 67 -10.60 -5.52 -3.12
CA ARG A 67 -10.49 -6.97 -2.94
C ARG A 67 -9.89 -7.33 -1.60
N TYR A 68 -8.79 -6.69 -1.21
CA TYR A 68 -8.14 -6.96 0.07
C TYR A 68 -8.91 -6.38 1.26
N ALA A 69 -9.66 -5.29 1.09
CA ALA A 69 -10.59 -4.82 2.10
C ALA A 69 -11.66 -5.88 2.43
N GLN A 70 -12.22 -6.55 1.42
CA GLN A 70 -13.17 -7.64 1.61
C GLN A 70 -12.51 -8.85 2.28
N LYS A 71 -11.33 -9.24 1.80
CA LYS A 71 -10.60 -10.39 2.34
C LYS A 71 -10.24 -10.23 3.82
N THR A 72 -9.81 -9.05 4.22
CA THR A 72 -9.48 -8.79 5.62
C THR A 72 -10.69 -8.90 6.55
N GLN A 73 -11.92 -8.73 6.03
CA GLN A 73 -13.14 -8.96 6.82
C GLN A 73 -13.30 -10.41 7.29
N GLU A 74 -12.62 -11.38 6.68
CA GLU A 74 -12.62 -12.78 7.13
C GLU A 74 -12.01 -12.96 8.54
N LEU A 75 -11.20 -12.00 8.99
CA LEU A 75 -10.69 -11.99 10.37
C LEU A 75 -11.77 -11.65 11.41
N ARG A 76 -12.90 -11.09 10.98
CA ARG A 76 -14.00 -10.72 11.88
C ARG A 76 -14.64 -11.97 12.46
N GLY A 77 -14.89 -11.95 13.77
CA GLY A 77 -15.45 -13.07 14.51
C GLY A 77 -14.42 -14.11 14.97
N LEU A 78 -13.14 -13.99 14.56
CA LEU A 78 -12.08 -14.82 15.13
C LEU A 78 -11.71 -14.34 16.53
N PRO A 79 -11.28 -15.25 17.43
CA PRO A 79 -10.73 -14.85 18.72
C PRO A 79 -9.50 -13.95 18.56
N VAL A 80 -9.44 -12.85 19.31
CA VAL A 80 -8.28 -11.94 19.30
C VAL A 80 -6.98 -12.67 19.62
N MET A 81 -7.02 -13.61 20.56
CA MET A 81 -5.87 -14.44 20.93
C MET A 81 -5.40 -15.34 19.80
N TYR A 82 -6.32 -15.90 19.00
CA TYR A 82 -5.98 -16.67 17.81
C TYR A 82 -5.26 -15.81 16.78
N VAL A 83 -5.83 -14.64 16.45
CA VAL A 83 -5.21 -13.68 15.50
C VAL A 83 -3.83 -13.21 16.01
N SER A 84 -3.69 -13.01 17.32
CA SER A 84 -2.42 -12.60 17.94
C SER A 84 -1.36 -13.71 17.84
N ARG A 85 -1.73 -14.96 18.09
CA ARG A 85 -0.81 -16.10 18.04
C ARG A 85 -0.36 -16.41 16.61
N HIS A 86 -1.26 -16.30 15.65
CA HIS A 86 -1.01 -16.60 14.23
C HIS A 86 -0.68 -15.34 13.41
N LYS A 87 -0.36 -14.22 14.07
CA LYS A 87 -0.11 -12.94 13.40
C LYS A 87 0.87 -13.06 12.25
N GLU A 88 2.05 -13.60 12.49
CA GLU A 88 3.12 -13.72 11.48
C GLU A 88 2.73 -14.63 10.30
N GLU A 89 1.95 -15.66 10.57
CA GLU A 89 1.46 -16.58 9.55
C GLU A 89 0.41 -15.89 8.67
N LEU A 90 -0.53 -15.18 9.28
CA LEU A 90 -1.55 -14.39 8.59
C LEU A 90 -0.92 -13.26 7.76
N GLU A 91 0.06 -12.54 8.30
CA GLU A 91 0.81 -11.51 7.57
C GLU A 91 1.54 -12.11 6.36
N ARG A 92 2.22 -13.25 6.53
CA ARG A 92 2.92 -13.95 5.44
C ARG A 92 1.95 -14.46 4.36
N SER A 93 0.80 -14.99 4.76
CA SER A 93 -0.23 -15.46 3.82
C SER A 93 -0.76 -14.30 2.97
N LEU A 94 -1.16 -13.20 3.61
CA LEU A 94 -1.63 -11.99 2.92
C LEU A 94 -0.54 -11.40 2.00
N LEU A 95 0.71 -11.37 2.48
CA LEU A 95 1.84 -10.88 1.71
C LEU A 95 2.12 -11.75 0.47
N ALA A 96 2.09 -13.07 0.62
CA ALA A 96 2.33 -14.00 -0.49
C ALA A 96 1.27 -13.84 -1.58
N GLU A 97 0.01 -13.76 -1.19
CA GLU A 97 -1.09 -13.57 -2.13
C GLU A 97 -1.00 -12.21 -2.84
N LEU A 98 -0.76 -11.15 -2.08
CA LEU A 98 -0.62 -9.80 -2.63
C LEU A 98 0.56 -9.72 -3.61
N SER A 99 1.68 -10.39 -3.30
CA SER A 99 2.86 -10.47 -4.18
C SER A 99 2.59 -11.26 -5.46
N ALA A 100 1.58 -12.12 -5.46
CA ALA A 100 1.17 -12.89 -6.64
C ALA A 100 0.25 -12.10 -7.59
N GLU A 101 -0.34 -10.99 -7.12
CA GLU A 101 -1.26 -10.16 -7.90
C GLU A 101 -0.61 -9.63 -9.20
N PRO A 102 -1.33 -9.71 -10.34
CA PRO A 102 -0.79 -9.26 -11.63
C PRO A 102 -0.38 -7.78 -11.65
N GLU A 103 -1.17 -6.91 -11.01
CA GLU A 103 -0.90 -5.48 -10.93
C GLU A 103 0.34 -5.19 -10.08
N VAL A 104 0.53 -5.92 -8.97
CA VAL A 104 1.72 -5.82 -8.12
C VAL A 104 2.97 -6.19 -8.89
N LYS A 105 2.92 -7.28 -9.67
CA LYS A 105 4.03 -7.71 -10.54
C LYS A 105 4.27 -6.76 -11.70
N ARG A 106 3.20 -6.31 -12.37
CA ARG A 106 3.29 -5.39 -13.53
C ARG A 106 3.97 -4.08 -13.18
N HIS A 107 3.72 -3.57 -11.98
CA HIS A 107 4.26 -2.30 -11.52
C HIS A 107 5.47 -2.47 -10.59
N ASN A 108 6.02 -3.70 -10.51
CA ASN A 108 7.17 -4.04 -9.66
C ASN A 108 7.02 -3.48 -8.23
N LEU A 109 5.82 -3.70 -7.66
CA LEU A 109 5.53 -3.22 -6.32
C LEU A 109 6.10 -4.16 -5.26
N ARG A 110 6.61 -3.57 -4.21
CA ARG A 110 7.05 -4.28 -3.00
C ARG A 110 5.98 -4.12 -1.92
N PRO A 111 5.14 -5.14 -1.72
CA PRO A 111 4.13 -5.10 -0.69
C PRO A 111 4.73 -5.35 0.70
N SER A 112 4.17 -4.70 1.70
CA SER A 112 4.35 -5.06 3.11
C SER A 112 3.00 -5.07 3.80
N VAL A 113 2.83 -5.98 4.76
CA VAL A 113 1.58 -6.18 5.50
C VAL A 113 1.89 -6.13 6.98
N VAL A 114 1.13 -5.36 7.72
CA VAL A 114 1.20 -5.28 9.19
C VAL A 114 -0.19 -5.51 9.75
N LEU A 115 -0.32 -6.53 10.58
CA LEU A 115 -1.53 -6.86 11.33
C LEU A 115 -1.37 -6.41 12.78
N THR A 116 -2.35 -5.68 13.29
CA THR A 116 -2.43 -5.26 14.69
C THR A 116 -3.63 -5.95 15.34
N PRO A 117 -3.43 -7.06 16.09
CA PRO A 117 -4.52 -7.79 16.72
C PRO A 117 -5.22 -6.97 17.79
N GLY A 118 -6.53 -7.08 17.89
CA GLY A 118 -7.37 -6.40 18.88
C GLY A 118 -8.85 -6.65 18.62
N VAL A 119 -9.71 -6.15 19.49
CA VAL A 119 -11.16 -6.15 19.27
C VAL A 119 -11.48 -5.34 18.00
N ASN A 120 -10.79 -4.25 17.82
CA ASN A 120 -10.69 -3.49 16.58
C ASN A 120 -9.32 -3.79 15.96
N SER A 121 -9.23 -4.84 15.16
CA SER A 121 -7.98 -5.24 14.53
C SER A 121 -7.61 -4.30 13.39
N GLY A 122 -6.33 -3.94 13.29
CA GLY A 122 -5.80 -3.13 12.18
C GLY A 122 -5.10 -3.99 11.14
N VAL A 123 -5.37 -3.75 9.87
CA VAL A 123 -4.60 -4.31 8.75
C VAL A 123 -4.09 -3.19 7.88
N ARG A 124 -2.78 -2.97 7.93
CA ARG A 124 -2.11 -1.95 7.11
C ARG A 124 -1.29 -2.62 6.02
N ILE A 125 -1.59 -2.26 4.78
CA ILE A 125 -0.85 -2.68 3.59
C ILE A 125 -0.14 -1.47 3.01
N ARG A 126 1.16 -1.61 2.75
CA ARG A 126 1.96 -0.61 2.04
C ARG A 126 2.50 -1.20 0.76
N LEU A 127 2.35 -0.46 -0.33
CA LEU A 127 2.87 -0.82 -1.65
C LEU A 127 3.88 0.24 -2.07
N GLU A 128 5.12 -0.16 -2.30
CA GLU A 128 6.22 0.72 -2.69
C GLU A 128 6.81 0.27 -4.01
N SER A 129 7.25 1.21 -4.83
CA SER A 129 7.97 0.93 -6.07
C SER A 129 9.10 1.94 -6.25
N ASP A 130 10.25 1.44 -6.70
CA ASP A 130 11.37 2.29 -7.11
C ASP A 130 11.21 2.77 -8.57
N GLU A 131 10.19 2.27 -9.28
CA GLU A 131 9.96 2.63 -10.68
C GLU A 131 9.19 3.94 -10.86
N TYR A 132 8.54 4.43 -9.78
CA TYR A 132 7.69 5.63 -9.86
C TYR A 132 8.14 6.68 -8.87
N LYS A 133 8.06 7.94 -9.30
CA LYS A 133 8.33 9.12 -8.48
C LYS A 133 7.13 10.06 -8.55
N ILE A 134 6.57 10.37 -7.40
CA ILE A 134 5.46 11.34 -7.30
C ILE A 134 5.82 12.32 -6.20
N TRP A 135 5.73 13.60 -6.51
CA TRP A 135 5.86 14.64 -5.50
C TRP A 135 4.96 15.84 -5.82
N PHE A 136 4.67 16.60 -4.79
CA PHE A 136 3.90 17.82 -4.87
C PHE A 136 4.71 18.93 -4.20
N GLU A 137 4.86 20.05 -4.87
CA GLU A 137 5.50 21.23 -4.32
C GLU A 137 4.52 22.40 -4.34
N GLY A 138 4.51 23.18 -3.27
CA GLY A 138 3.79 24.45 -3.18
C GLY A 138 4.79 25.58 -3.00
N TYR A 139 4.60 26.68 -3.71
CA TYR A 139 5.41 27.87 -3.59
C TYR A 139 4.50 29.02 -3.16
N GLY A 140 4.92 29.77 -2.14
CA GLY A 140 4.26 31.01 -1.74
C GLY A 140 5.26 32.16 -1.82
N ASP A 141 4.95 33.24 -2.51
CA ASP A 141 5.78 34.45 -2.53
C ASP A 141 5.29 35.38 -1.41
N ILE A 142 6.04 35.41 -0.30
CA ILE A 142 5.71 36.20 0.88
C ILE A 142 6.57 37.48 0.81
N GLY A 143 6.01 38.60 0.38
CA GLY A 143 6.70 39.88 0.57
C GLY A 143 6.67 40.91 -0.56
N ARG A 144 6.00 40.65 -1.65
CA ARG A 144 5.64 41.67 -2.65
C ARG A 144 4.12 41.68 -2.84
N ASN A 145 3.57 42.80 -3.21
CA ASN A 145 2.13 43.11 -3.26
C ASN A 145 1.22 42.13 -4.05
N GLU A 146 1.71 40.99 -4.40
CA GLU A 146 1.02 39.88 -5.07
C GLU A 146 1.32 38.60 -4.30
N ASN A 147 0.34 38.10 -3.58
CA ASN A 147 0.43 36.81 -2.90
C ASN A 147 0.21 35.70 -3.93
N ASN A 148 1.18 35.45 -4.79
CA ASN A 148 1.09 34.37 -5.77
C ASN A 148 1.38 33.03 -5.07
N ILE A 149 0.34 32.20 -4.94
CA ILE A 149 0.48 30.82 -4.52
C ILE A 149 0.47 29.95 -5.78
N SER A 150 1.57 29.23 -6.00
CA SER A 150 1.68 28.29 -7.10
C SER A 150 1.95 26.88 -6.57
N GLY A 151 1.48 25.89 -7.28
CA GLY A 151 1.69 24.48 -6.96
C GLY A 151 2.15 23.71 -8.18
N ARG A 152 2.93 22.67 -7.97
CA ARG A 152 3.38 21.76 -9.02
C ARG A 152 3.24 20.30 -8.55
N ALA A 153 2.68 19.47 -9.43
CA ALA A 153 2.63 18.02 -9.26
C ALA A 153 3.53 17.36 -10.29
N HIS A 154 4.34 16.41 -9.86
CA HIS A 154 5.23 15.64 -10.69
C HIS A 154 4.84 14.16 -10.64
N PHE A 155 4.84 13.51 -11.79
CA PHE A 155 4.71 12.07 -11.93
C PHE A 155 5.79 11.56 -12.87
N GLY A 156 6.72 10.77 -12.34
CA GLY A 156 7.82 10.18 -13.08
C GLY A 156 7.81 8.66 -13.04
N LYS A 157 8.32 8.05 -14.10
CA LYS A 157 8.60 6.61 -14.16
C LYS A 157 10.08 6.41 -14.47
N TYR A 158 10.78 5.69 -13.60
CA TYR A 158 12.14 5.26 -13.85
C TYR A 158 12.16 4.14 -14.89
N ILE A 159 12.86 4.35 -16.00
CA ILE A 159 13.12 3.35 -17.04
C ILE A 159 14.44 2.62 -16.80
N SER A 160 15.31 3.21 -16.00
CA SER A 160 16.53 2.60 -15.45
C SER A 160 16.82 3.17 -14.07
N LYS A 161 17.89 2.73 -13.41
CA LYS A 161 18.32 3.31 -12.11
C LYS A 161 18.65 4.80 -12.17
N ARG A 162 18.87 5.36 -13.36
CA ARG A 162 19.31 6.74 -13.56
C ARG A 162 18.39 7.54 -14.46
N ASP A 163 17.55 6.87 -15.23
CA ASP A 163 16.77 7.48 -16.28
C ASP A 163 15.29 7.54 -15.90
N GLU A 164 14.69 8.70 -15.96
CA GLU A 164 13.30 8.96 -15.62
C GLU A 164 12.59 9.65 -16.81
N ILE A 165 11.43 9.15 -17.17
CA ILE A 165 10.46 9.88 -18.00
C ILE A 165 9.42 10.46 -17.06
N PHE A 166 9.11 11.75 -17.19
CA PHE A 166 8.19 12.41 -16.28
C PHE A 166 7.22 13.36 -16.97
N GLY A 167 6.13 13.65 -16.27
CA GLY A 167 5.21 14.74 -16.55
C GLY A 167 5.04 15.62 -15.31
N GLU A 168 4.89 16.92 -15.51
CA GLU A 168 4.57 17.87 -14.44
C GLU A 168 3.35 18.69 -14.84
N VAL A 169 2.55 19.05 -13.84
CA VAL A 169 1.42 19.99 -13.94
C VAL A 169 1.68 21.10 -12.96
N GLY A 170 1.78 22.32 -13.46
CA GLY A 170 1.86 23.54 -12.66
C GLY A 170 0.53 24.27 -12.63
N ALA A 171 0.22 24.93 -11.52
CA ALA A 171 -0.93 25.81 -11.40
C ALA A 171 -0.56 27.03 -10.55
N THR A 172 -1.00 28.21 -10.99
CA THR A 172 -0.94 29.47 -10.22
C THR A 172 -2.34 29.82 -9.81
N LEU A 173 -2.60 30.07 -8.51
CA LEU A 173 -3.94 30.25 -7.97
C LEU A 173 -4.56 31.61 -8.30
N ASP A 174 -3.72 32.64 -8.51
CA ASP A 174 -4.25 34.00 -8.73
C ASP A 174 -4.81 34.22 -10.13
N ASP A 175 -4.20 33.61 -11.17
CA ASP A 175 -4.68 33.75 -12.56
C ASP A 175 -5.26 32.47 -13.14
N VAL A 176 -5.38 31.39 -12.35
CA VAL A 176 -5.81 30.04 -12.81
C VAL A 176 -5.06 29.61 -14.07
N ASP A 177 -3.78 29.91 -14.10
CA ASP A 177 -2.93 29.54 -15.23
C ASP A 177 -2.33 28.15 -15.00
N TRP A 178 -2.50 27.26 -15.98
CA TRP A 178 -2.05 25.89 -15.93
C TRP A 178 -0.94 25.67 -16.93
N ASP A 179 0.17 25.12 -16.48
CA ASP A 179 1.21 24.62 -17.37
C ASP A 179 1.31 23.09 -17.28
N PHE A 180 1.69 22.50 -18.41
CA PHE A 180 2.00 21.08 -18.50
C PHE A 180 3.39 20.95 -19.08
N SER A 181 4.19 20.10 -18.48
CA SER A 181 5.49 19.74 -19.05
C SER A 181 5.67 18.23 -19.08
N ALA A 182 6.34 17.75 -20.11
CA ALA A 182 6.77 16.38 -20.22
C ALA A 182 8.25 16.34 -20.57
N GLY A 183 8.98 15.43 -19.99
CA GLY A 183 10.42 15.42 -20.15
C GLY A 183 11.11 14.12 -19.74
N TYR A 184 12.42 14.23 -19.76
CA TYR A 184 13.35 13.18 -19.42
C TYR A 184 14.36 13.73 -18.42
N ALA A 185 14.66 12.94 -17.38
CA ALA A 185 15.66 13.29 -16.38
C ALA A 185 16.72 12.21 -16.24
N LEU A 186 17.96 12.64 -16.05
CA LEU A 186 19.11 11.81 -15.75
C LEU A 186 19.57 12.09 -14.31
N HIS A 187 19.56 11.05 -13.48
CA HIS A 187 19.96 11.11 -12.09
C HIS A 187 21.38 10.59 -11.90
N HIS A 188 22.25 11.39 -11.28
CA HIS A 188 23.60 10.98 -10.93
C HIS A 188 23.94 11.39 -9.49
N GLY A 189 23.77 10.45 -8.56
CA GLY A 189 23.97 10.72 -7.13
C GLY A 189 22.97 11.76 -6.62
N LYS A 190 23.46 12.92 -6.22
CA LYS A 190 22.68 14.06 -5.73
C LYS A 190 22.31 15.07 -6.81
N THR A 191 22.73 14.83 -8.04
CA THR A 191 22.52 15.74 -9.17
C THR A 191 21.50 15.14 -10.13
N THR A 192 20.54 15.95 -10.55
CA THR A 192 19.58 15.62 -11.59
C THR A 192 19.66 16.65 -12.71
N VAL A 193 19.82 16.17 -13.93
CA VAL A 193 19.73 17.01 -15.14
C VAL A 193 18.48 16.58 -15.88
N SER A 194 17.59 17.50 -16.18
CA SER A 194 16.37 17.19 -16.91
C SER A 194 16.17 18.13 -18.09
N TYR A 195 15.55 17.58 -19.13
CA TYR A 195 15.02 18.30 -20.27
C TYR A 195 13.53 18.09 -20.32
N MET A 196 12.76 19.15 -20.48
CA MET A 196 11.31 19.10 -20.62
C MET A 196 10.81 20.10 -21.64
N ARG A 197 9.65 19.80 -22.23
CA ARG A 197 8.89 20.73 -23.05
C ARG A 197 7.66 21.17 -22.28
N ARG A 198 7.51 22.48 -22.12
CA ARG A 198 6.40 23.11 -21.40
C ARG A 198 5.32 23.58 -22.36
N SER A 199 4.06 23.25 -22.07
CA SER A 199 2.88 23.69 -22.80
C SER A 199 2.03 24.58 -21.86
N PRO A 200 1.34 25.63 -22.32
CA PRO A 200 1.08 25.95 -23.74
C PRO A 200 2.21 26.72 -24.45
N LEU A 201 3.21 27.24 -23.73
CA LEU A 201 4.22 28.13 -24.29
C LEU A 201 5.11 27.47 -25.35
N GLY A 202 5.16 26.13 -25.39
CA GLY A 202 5.99 25.39 -26.34
C GLY A 202 7.50 25.51 -26.07
N GLU A 203 7.87 25.93 -24.87
CA GLU A 203 9.27 26.18 -24.47
C GLU A 203 10.01 24.88 -24.17
N ASN A 204 11.29 24.87 -24.52
CA ASN A 204 12.22 23.83 -24.09
C ASN A 204 12.94 24.30 -22.85
N VAL A 205 12.80 23.55 -21.76
CA VAL A 205 13.39 23.89 -20.47
C VAL A 205 14.45 22.85 -20.12
N TYR A 206 15.64 23.33 -19.80
CA TYR A 206 16.74 22.55 -19.25
C TYR A 206 16.84 22.86 -17.76
N ARG A 207 16.75 21.84 -16.91
CA ARG A 207 16.80 22.01 -15.47
C ARG A 207 17.97 21.23 -14.88
N LEU A 208 18.73 21.90 -14.02
CA LEU A 208 19.75 21.29 -13.17
C LEU A 208 19.31 21.38 -11.72
N GLU A 209 19.26 20.26 -11.05
CA GLU A 209 18.97 20.19 -9.62
C GLU A 209 20.13 19.53 -8.89
N GLN A 210 20.49 20.09 -7.73
CA GLN A 210 21.54 19.56 -6.86
C GLN A 210 21.02 19.50 -5.42
N ASP A 211 20.90 18.30 -4.86
CA ASP A 211 20.59 18.12 -3.45
C ASP A 211 21.83 18.41 -2.61
N ILE A 212 21.84 19.54 -1.90
CA ILE A 212 22.95 19.95 -1.02
C ILE A 212 22.85 19.22 0.31
N THR A 213 21.63 19.20 0.88
CA THR A 213 21.26 18.46 2.10
C THR A 213 19.89 17.84 1.91
N PRO A 214 19.41 16.97 2.82
CA PRO A 214 18.04 16.47 2.77
C PRO A 214 16.95 17.55 2.81
N LYS A 215 17.31 18.79 3.22
CA LYS A 215 16.37 19.92 3.35
C LYS A 215 16.63 21.03 2.33
N TRP A 216 17.76 21.00 1.63
CA TRP A 216 18.16 22.08 0.73
C TRP A 216 18.50 21.53 -0.64
N ARG A 217 17.82 22.06 -1.67
CA ARG A 217 18.05 21.78 -3.08
C ARG A 217 18.32 23.08 -3.82
N LEU A 218 19.38 23.08 -4.62
CA LEU A 218 19.64 24.12 -5.60
C LEU A 218 18.98 23.73 -6.93
N ARG A 219 18.25 24.65 -7.55
CA ARG A 219 17.63 24.46 -8.86
C ARG A 219 18.04 25.62 -9.78
N ALA A 220 18.47 25.29 -10.97
CA ALA A 220 18.71 26.24 -12.06
C ALA A 220 17.93 25.81 -13.29
N GLU A 221 17.23 26.72 -13.93
CA GLU A 221 16.49 26.51 -15.18
C GLU A 221 16.99 27.43 -16.26
N TYR A 222 17.07 26.88 -17.48
CA TYR A 222 17.42 27.62 -18.73
C TYR A 222 16.30 27.35 -19.74
N PHE A 223 15.79 28.43 -20.36
CA PHE A 223 14.66 28.40 -21.28
C PHE A 223 15.14 28.65 -22.71
#